data_5c3e23b994977e78ec79bfc11fdb3b61
#
_entry.id   5c3e23b994977e78ec79bfc11fdb3b61
#
_cell.length_a   1.000
_cell.length_b   1.000
_cell.length_c   1.000
_cell.angle_alpha   90.00
_cell.angle_beta   90.00
_cell.angle_gamma   90.00
#
_symmetry.space_group_name_H-M   'P 1'
#
loop_
_entity.id
_entity.type
_entity.pdbx_description
1 polymer ?
#
loop_
_entity_poly.entity_id
_entity_poly.type
_entity_poly.pdbx_seq_one_letter_code
_entity_poly.pdbx_strand_id
1 'polypeptide(L)'
;MARFGTTSLDFAHLAVSQRNHARLNTKAMMTDPMSIEDHQGSPWVIEPFRVLDCCFRSDGAVAVVVSSADIARDCRHGPVRIRALMGGTLTHQHGTLHAEGLWELYARRAAEKLYTGADMSAEDIDIAELYDPFTGICLMHMEGFGLAAPGEAATRVRAGDTGLDGAIPVNTHGGLLSESYTHGLGHVIEAVQQLRPGGVVDDYCDGHHDYDRSHCRQVRSAKTALVCGECGDSSLVLTADI
;
A
#
# COMPACT_ATOMS: atom_id res chain seq x y z
N MET A 1 -6.84 6.57 17.56
CA MET A 1 -6.37 6.30 18.94
C MET A 1 -7.48 6.50 19.97
N ALA A 2 -7.89 7.71 20.35
CA ALA A 2 -8.86 7.92 21.45
C ALA A 2 -10.19 7.15 21.31
N ARG A 3 -10.71 7.00 20.09
CA ARG A 3 -11.99 6.31 19.84
C ARG A 3 -11.89 4.80 19.86
N PHE A 4 -10.80 4.22 19.34
CA PHE A 4 -10.67 2.79 19.10
C PHE A 4 -9.56 2.11 19.92
N GLY A 5 -8.87 2.85 20.78
CA GLY A 5 -7.82 2.31 21.64
C GLY A 5 -6.51 1.99 20.90
N THR A 6 -6.35 2.39 19.63
CA THR A 6 -5.10 2.24 18.87
C THR A 6 -3.95 2.93 19.60
N THR A 7 -2.80 2.30 19.64
CA THR A 7 -1.60 2.74 20.38
C THR A 7 -0.39 2.86 19.46
N SER A 8 0.70 3.43 19.96
CA SER A 8 1.98 3.44 19.24
C SER A 8 2.53 2.02 18.97
N LEU A 9 2.14 1.04 19.78
CA LEU A 9 2.51 -0.36 19.55
C LEU A 9 1.84 -0.92 18.29
N ASP A 10 0.63 -0.50 17.98
CA ASP A 10 -0.06 -0.91 16.76
C ASP A 10 0.62 -0.33 15.52
N PHE A 11 1.13 0.88 15.62
CA PHE A 11 1.94 1.51 14.57
C PHE A 11 3.24 0.72 14.34
N ALA A 12 3.89 0.27 15.42
CA ALA A 12 5.10 -0.56 15.33
C ALA A 12 4.87 -1.84 14.52
N HIS A 13 3.74 -2.52 14.73
CA HIS A 13 3.42 -3.74 13.99
C HIS A 13 3.31 -3.48 12.48
N LEU A 14 2.70 -2.37 12.06
CA LEU A 14 2.61 -1.99 10.65
C LEU A 14 4.00 -1.66 10.08
N ALA A 15 4.77 -0.82 10.78
CA ALA A 15 6.10 -0.42 10.34
C ALA A 15 7.04 -1.63 10.19
N VAL A 16 6.98 -2.59 11.12
CA VAL A 16 7.76 -3.83 11.05
C VAL A 16 7.30 -4.71 9.88
N SER A 17 5.99 -4.82 9.64
CA SER A 17 5.45 -5.56 8.50
C SER A 17 6.01 -5.01 7.18
N GLN A 18 5.92 -3.71 6.96
CA GLN A 18 6.45 -3.06 5.75
C GLN A 18 7.97 -3.16 5.66
N ARG A 19 8.70 -3.06 6.76
CA ARG A 19 10.15 -3.28 6.77
C ARG A 19 10.51 -4.72 6.33
N ASN A 20 9.74 -5.71 6.73
CA ASN A 20 9.93 -7.09 6.29
C ASN A 20 9.70 -7.25 4.78
N HIS A 21 8.76 -6.52 4.19
CA HIS A 21 8.58 -6.47 2.74
C HIS A 21 9.78 -5.80 2.05
N ALA A 22 10.22 -4.65 2.56
CA ALA A 22 11.36 -3.91 2.03
C ALA A 22 12.66 -4.73 2.02
N ARG A 23 12.86 -5.62 3.00
CA ARG A 23 14.04 -6.50 3.05
C ARG A 23 14.14 -7.46 1.87
N LEU A 24 13.02 -7.76 1.23
CA LEU A 24 12.95 -8.58 0.01
C LEU A 24 12.95 -7.71 -1.26
N ASN A 25 13.05 -6.40 -1.12
CA ASN A 25 13.07 -5.45 -2.23
C ASN A 25 14.47 -4.85 -2.38
N THR A 26 15.18 -5.28 -3.40
CA THR A 26 16.54 -4.80 -3.70
C THR A 26 16.63 -3.32 -4.01
N LYS A 27 15.48 -2.67 -4.29
CA LYS A 27 15.38 -1.23 -4.57
C LYS A 27 15.05 -0.41 -3.33
N ALA A 28 14.69 -1.07 -2.23
CA ALA A 28 14.34 -0.37 -1.00
C ALA A 28 15.58 0.26 -0.33
N MET A 29 15.39 1.45 0.22
CA MET A 29 16.46 2.17 0.91
C MET A 29 16.68 1.68 2.35
N MET A 30 15.62 1.17 2.99
CA MET A 30 15.64 0.71 4.38
C MET A 30 15.45 -0.80 4.43
N THR A 31 16.54 -1.56 4.33
CA THR A 31 16.53 -3.03 4.29
C THR A 31 17.00 -3.71 5.57
N ASP A 32 17.56 -2.96 6.52
CA ASP A 32 17.97 -3.53 7.80
C ASP A 32 16.76 -4.07 8.59
N PRO A 33 16.89 -5.21 9.25
CA PRO A 33 15.83 -5.72 10.13
C PRO A 33 15.39 -4.70 11.15
N MET A 34 14.11 -4.68 11.46
CA MET A 34 13.52 -3.82 12.48
C MET A 34 12.61 -4.64 13.39
N SER A 35 12.82 -4.54 14.67
CA SER A 35 11.96 -5.14 15.69
C SER A 35 10.93 -4.13 16.22
N ILE A 36 9.95 -4.63 16.96
CA ILE A 36 9.00 -3.79 17.71
C ILE A 36 9.74 -2.91 18.72
N GLU A 37 10.77 -3.46 19.36
CA GLU A 37 11.59 -2.75 20.36
C GLU A 37 12.38 -1.61 19.72
N ASP A 38 12.93 -1.81 18.51
CA ASP A 38 13.61 -0.75 17.74
C ASP A 38 12.64 0.40 17.44
N HIS A 39 11.44 0.08 16.98
CA HIS A 39 10.41 1.08 16.73
C HIS A 39 10.06 1.84 18.02
N GLN A 40 9.76 1.13 19.08
CA GLN A 40 9.34 1.73 20.35
C GLN A 40 10.48 2.49 21.06
N GLY A 41 11.73 2.14 20.79
CA GLY A 41 12.92 2.87 21.25
C GLY A 41 13.26 4.10 20.40
N SER A 42 12.66 4.25 19.21
CA SER A 42 12.98 5.36 18.33
C SER A 42 12.43 6.71 18.85
N PRO A 43 13.09 7.84 18.54
CA PRO A 43 12.68 9.15 19.02
C PRO A 43 11.28 9.54 18.54
N TRP A 44 10.58 10.34 19.33
CA TRP A 44 9.36 11.01 18.89
C TRP A 44 9.68 12.13 17.90
N VAL A 45 8.95 12.17 16.79
CA VAL A 45 8.90 13.34 15.91
C VAL A 45 7.85 14.32 16.43
N ILE A 46 6.65 13.80 16.65
CA ILE A 46 5.54 14.48 17.33
C ILE A 46 4.61 13.37 17.84
N GLU A 47 4.28 13.35 19.12
CA GLU A 47 3.37 12.35 19.65
C GLU A 47 2.02 12.37 18.93
N PRO A 48 1.52 11.23 18.42
CA PRO A 48 1.92 9.86 18.73
C PRO A 48 2.91 9.22 17.75
N PHE A 49 3.56 9.96 16.86
CA PHE A 49 4.43 9.44 15.82
C PHE A 49 5.91 9.50 16.20
N ARG A 50 6.57 8.36 16.05
CA ARG A 50 8.02 8.20 16.17
C ARG A 50 8.69 8.36 14.81
N VAL A 51 10.01 8.46 14.78
CA VAL A 51 10.78 8.54 13.52
C VAL A 51 10.44 7.38 12.58
N LEU A 52 10.28 6.17 13.12
CA LEU A 52 9.97 4.97 12.34
C LEU A 52 8.50 4.84 11.93
N ASP A 53 7.65 5.77 12.36
CA ASP A 53 6.28 5.94 11.87
C ASP A 53 6.19 6.85 10.65
N CYS A 54 7.26 7.55 10.31
CA CYS A 54 7.27 8.60 9.30
C CYS A 54 8.00 8.15 8.05
N CYS A 55 7.49 8.52 6.87
CA CYS A 55 8.25 8.43 5.64
C CYS A 55 9.51 9.27 5.73
N PHE A 56 10.52 8.91 4.95
CA PHE A 56 11.79 9.63 4.91
C PHE A 56 11.98 10.35 3.57
N ARG A 57 12.87 11.32 3.56
CA ARG A 57 13.21 12.02 2.32
C ARG A 57 14.04 11.10 1.42
N SER A 58 13.65 11.02 0.16
CA SER A 58 14.40 10.30 -0.85
C SER A 58 14.34 11.03 -2.19
N ASP A 59 15.37 10.84 -3.00
CA ASP A 59 15.33 11.23 -4.40
C ASP A 59 14.90 10.00 -5.21
N GLY A 60 13.97 10.19 -6.14
CA GLY A 60 13.46 9.11 -6.95
C GLY A 60 12.64 9.61 -8.13
N ALA A 61 12.47 8.75 -9.11
CA ALA A 61 11.60 9.01 -10.25
C ALA A 61 10.87 7.74 -10.65
N VAL A 62 9.62 7.91 -11.06
CA VAL A 62 8.75 6.84 -11.55
C VAL A 62 8.24 7.21 -12.93
N ALA A 63 8.25 6.27 -13.86
CA ALA A 63 7.65 6.41 -15.17
C ALA A 63 6.57 5.33 -15.37
N VAL A 64 5.38 5.76 -15.75
CA VAL A 64 4.25 4.89 -16.08
C VAL A 64 3.83 5.17 -17.51
N VAL A 65 3.68 4.11 -18.30
CA VAL A 65 3.18 4.21 -19.67
C VAL A 65 1.75 3.68 -19.71
N VAL A 66 0.82 4.52 -20.11
CA VAL A 66 -0.58 4.16 -20.31
C VAL A 66 -0.85 4.10 -21.81
N SER A 67 -1.47 3.03 -22.28
CA SER A 67 -1.81 2.82 -23.69
C SER A 67 -3.21 2.21 -23.83
N SER A 68 -3.69 2.12 -25.08
CA SER A 68 -4.87 1.30 -25.35
C SER A 68 -4.58 -0.19 -25.13
N ALA A 69 -5.62 -0.98 -24.89
CA ALA A 69 -5.50 -2.43 -24.70
C ALA A 69 -4.88 -3.12 -25.93
N ASP A 70 -5.13 -2.61 -27.13
CA ASP A 70 -4.58 -3.19 -28.37
C ASP A 70 -3.06 -3.06 -28.41
N ILE A 71 -2.53 -1.87 -28.07
CA ILE A 71 -1.08 -1.65 -28.00
C ILE A 71 -0.48 -2.46 -26.85
N ALA A 72 -1.15 -2.50 -25.70
CA ALA A 72 -0.65 -3.18 -24.52
C ALA A 72 -0.48 -4.69 -24.72
N ARG A 73 -1.34 -5.32 -25.53
CA ARG A 73 -1.24 -6.75 -25.87
C ARG A 73 0.03 -7.12 -26.64
N ASP A 74 0.55 -6.18 -27.44
CA ASP A 74 1.76 -6.39 -28.23
C ASP A 74 3.04 -6.04 -27.45
N CYS A 75 2.92 -5.58 -26.21
CA CYS A 75 4.08 -5.28 -25.37
C CYS A 75 4.71 -6.54 -24.79
N ARG A 76 6.01 -6.46 -24.50
CA ARG A 76 6.80 -7.57 -23.94
C ARG A 76 6.21 -8.16 -22.67
N HIS A 77 5.62 -7.32 -21.83
CA HIS A 77 5.01 -7.73 -20.57
C HIS A 77 3.49 -7.68 -20.70
N GLY A 78 2.81 -8.64 -20.09
CA GLY A 78 1.35 -8.66 -20.07
C GLY A 78 0.78 -7.33 -19.56
N PRO A 79 -0.29 -6.84 -20.16
CA PRO A 79 -0.92 -5.60 -19.73
C PRO A 79 -1.55 -5.75 -18.35
N VAL A 80 -1.54 -4.65 -17.59
CA VAL A 80 -2.32 -4.49 -16.38
C VAL A 80 -3.39 -3.45 -16.68
N ARG A 81 -4.64 -3.80 -16.48
CA ARG A 81 -5.78 -2.92 -16.79
C ARG A 81 -6.05 -1.95 -15.65
N ILE A 82 -6.28 -0.69 -15.96
CA ILE A 82 -6.95 0.24 -15.06
C ILE A 82 -8.45 -0.09 -15.10
N ARG A 83 -8.94 -0.80 -14.10
CA ARG A 83 -10.34 -1.22 -13.99
C ARG A 83 -11.25 -0.06 -13.62
N ALA A 84 -10.80 0.74 -12.64
CA ALA A 84 -11.45 1.98 -12.25
C ALA A 84 -10.42 2.98 -11.74
N LEU A 85 -10.75 4.24 -11.81
CA LEU A 85 -9.97 5.31 -11.21
C LEU A 85 -10.88 6.35 -10.54
N MET A 86 -10.38 6.90 -9.46
CA MET A 86 -10.89 8.11 -8.85
C MET A 86 -9.80 9.16 -8.87
N GLY A 87 -10.11 10.35 -9.33
CA GLY A 87 -9.22 11.50 -9.33
C GLY A 87 -9.89 12.71 -8.69
N GLY A 88 -9.17 13.33 -7.77
CA GLY A 88 -9.34 14.68 -7.27
C GLY A 88 -10.76 15.24 -7.15
N THR A 89 -11.50 14.83 -6.15
CA THR A 89 -12.63 15.62 -5.67
C THR A 89 -12.15 16.65 -4.63
N LEU A 90 -11.15 17.42 -5.02
CA LEU A 90 -10.55 18.44 -4.16
C LEU A 90 -11.55 19.54 -3.87
N THR A 91 -12.36 19.36 -2.86
CA THR A 91 -13.04 20.49 -2.23
C THR A 91 -12.11 21.19 -1.22
N HIS A 92 -11.15 20.48 -0.63
CA HIS A 92 -10.17 21.10 0.28
C HIS A 92 -8.88 20.28 0.37
N GLN A 93 -7.80 20.76 -0.20
CA GLN A 93 -6.44 20.19 -0.10
C GLN A 93 -5.94 19.99 1.36
N HIS A 94 -6.58 20.61 2.33
CA HIS A 94 -6.27 20.52 3.74
C HIS A 94 -7.44 20.00 4.60
N GLY A 95 -8.48 19.46 3.97
CA GLY A 95 -9.68 19.02 4.66
C GLY A 95 -9.46 17.87 5.65
N THR A 96 -8.40 17.11 5.46
CA THR A 96 -8.01 16.03 6.41
C THR A 96 -7.67 16.56 7.79
N LEU A 97 -7.14 17.79 7.89
CA LEU A 97 -6.72 18.36 9.16
C LEU A 97 -7.86 19.10 9.90
N HIS A 98 -8.96 19.40 9.21
CA HIS A 98 -10.04 20.22 9.73
C HIS A 98 -11.43 19.63 9.65
N ALA A 99 -11.56 18.39 9.10
CA ALA A 99 -12.85 17.73 9.01
C ALA A 99 -13.32 17.26 10.39
N GLU A 100 -14.56 17.55 10.72
CA GLU A 100 -15.27 16.79 11.74
C GLU A 100 -15.27 15.33 11.30
N GLY A 101 -14.52 14.49 12.01
CA GLY A 101 -14.36 13.09 11.61
C GLY A 101 -13.11 12.79 10.78
N LEU A 102 -11.93 13.25 11.25
CA LEU A 102 -10.60 12.83 10.74
C LEU A 102 -10.46 11.32 10.48
N TRP A 103 -11.27 10.50 11.11
CA TRP A 103 -11.36 9.06 10.96
C TRP A 103 -12.16 8.61 9.73
N GLU A 104 -12.92 9.52 9.10
CA GLU A 104 -13.59 9.29 7.81
C GLU A 104 -12.78 9.94 6.68
N LEU A 105 -11.58 9.45 6.44
CA LEU A 105 -10.79 9.91 5.30
C LEU A 105 -11.65 9.90 4.03
N TYR A 106 -11.31 10.75 3.08
CA TYR A 106 -11.89 10.75 1.74
C TYR A 106 -11.88 9.36 1.09
N ALA A 107 -10.98 8.48 1.55
CA ALA A 107 -10.89 7.07 1.18
C ALA A 107 -12.26 6.37 1.20
N ARG A 108 -13.10 6.60 2.21
CA ARG A 108 -14.42 5.97 2.27
C ARG A 108 -15.35 6.41 1.14
N ARG A 109 -15.33 7.71 0.82
CA ARG A 109 -16.13 8.25 -0.29
C ARG A 109 -15.58 7.86 -1.64
N ALA A 110 -14.25 7.77 -1.73
CA ALA A 110 -13.57 7.30 -2.93
C ALA A 110 -13.86 5.81 -3.16
N ALA A 111 -13.82 4.99 -2.11
CA ALA A 111 -14.08 3.56 -2.16
C ALA A 111 -15.43 3.22 -2.79
N GLU A 112 -16.52 3.87 -2.36
CA GLU A 112 -17.87 3.62 -2.90
C GLU A 112 -17.91 3.82 -4.42
N LYS A 113 -17.34 4.92 -4.91
CA LYS A 113 -17.31 5.25 -6.34
C LYS A 113 -16.34 4.37 -7.11
N LEU A 114 -15.18 4.09 -6.52
CA LEU A 114 -14.13 3.28 -7.13
C LEU A 114 -14.62 1.84 -7.33
N TYR A 115 -15.18 1.24 -6.29
CA TYR A 115 -15.71 -0.12 -6.36
C TYR A 115 -16.94 -0.23 -7.27
N THR A 116 -17.85 0.75 -7.22
CA THR A 116 -18.95 0.79 -8.18
C THR A 116 -18.45 0.89 -9.63
N GLY A 117 -17.44 1.73 -9.89
CA GLY A 117 -16.86 1.87 -11.22
C GLY A 117 -16.10 0.63 -11.69
N ALA A 118 -15.54 -0.14 -10.75
CA ALA A 118 -14.85 -1.38 -11.03
C ALA A 118 -15.81 -2.58 -11.18
N ASP A 119 -17.05 -2.47 -10.71
CA ASP A 119 -17.98 -3.58 -10.51
C ASP A 119 -17.40 -4.64 -9.55
N MET A 120 -16.91 -4.16 -8.40
CA MET A 120 -16.16 -4.92 -7.38
C MET A 120 -16.53 -4.44 -5.97
N SER A 121 -16.02 -5.15 -4.98
CA SER A 121 -16.07 -4.80 -3.56
C SER A 121 -14.68 -4.83 -2.92
N ALA A 122 -14.57 -4.47 -1.65
CA ALA A 122 -13.31 -4.58 -0.91
C ALA A 122 -12.83 -6.04 -0.76
N GLU A 123 -13.74 -7.00 -0.81
CA GLU A 123 -13.44 -8.44 -0.71
C GLU A 123 -12.77 -9.00 -1.98
N ASP A 124 -12.87 -8.27 -3.10
CA ASP A 124 -12.28 -8.65 -4.39
C ASP A 124 -10.83 -8.15 -4.52
N ILE A 125 -10.30 -7.42 -3.53
CA ILE A 125 -8.95 -6.88 -3.56
C ILE A 125 -7.96 -7.89 -2.97
N ASP A 126 -7.00 -8.32 -3.78
CA ASP A 126 -5.95 -9.26 -3.38
C ASP A 126 -4.75 -8.58 -2.71
N ILE A 127 -4.40 -7.36 -3.14
CA ILE A 127 -3.31 -6.56 -2.58
C ILE A 127 -3.71 -5.09 -2.49
N ALA A 128 -3.15 -4.37 -1.53
CA ALA A 128 -3.42 -2.95 -1.36
C ALA A 128 -2.12 -2.15 -1.20
N GLU A 129 -1.87 -1.22 -2.11
CA GLU A 129 -0.76 -0.28 -2.09
C GLU A 129 -1.28 1.07 -1.63
N LEU A 130 -1.15 1.32 -0.34
CA LEU A 130 -1.79 2.44 0.36
C LEU A 130 -0.78 3.53 0.68
N TYR A 131 -1.12 4.77 0.38
CA TYR A 131 -0.29 5.93 0.71
C TYR A 131 -0.06 6.02 2.22
N ASP A 132 1.19 5.91 2.63
CA ASP A 132 1.63 5.71 4.01
C ASP A 132 2.71 6.70 4.45
N PRO A 133 2.45 8.03 4.37
CA PRO A 133 3.42 9.01 4.88
C PRO A 133 3.63 8.88 6.39
N PHE A 134 2.64 8.29 7.06
CA PHE A 134 2.66 7.90 8.48
C PHE A 134 1.92 6.58 8.66
N THR A 135 2.36 5.75 9.59
CA THR A 135 1.72 4.48 9.93
C THR A 135 0.23 4.63 10.21
N GLY A 136 -0.15 5.65 10.99
CA GLY A 136 -1.56 5.91 11.33
C GLY A 136 -2.44 6.22 10.12
N ILE A 137 -1.91 6.89 9.10
CA ILE A 137 -2.63 7.18 7.85
C ILE A 137 -2.89 5.89 7.05
N CYS A 138 -1.90 5.00 6.99
CA CYS A 138 -2.08 3.70 6.34
C CYS A 138 -3.21 2.88 6.99
N LEU A 139 -3.25 2.81 8.33
CA LEU A 139 -4.35 2.16 9.06
C LEU A 139 -5.71 2.79 8.72
N MET A 140 -5.77 4.11 8.66
CA MET A 140 -7.00 4.83 8.29
C MET A 140 -7.41 4.54 6.85
N HIS A 141 -6.47 4.41 5.92
CA HIS A 141 -6.77 3.99 4.55
C HIS A 141 -7.33 2.57 4.50
N MET A 142 -6.77 1.62 5.26
CA MET A 142 -7.33 0.26 5.34
C MET A 142 -8.81 0.28 5.75
N GLU A 143 -9.16 1.09 6.74
CA GLU A 143 -10.55 1.21 7.20
C GLU A 143 -11.42 1.99 6.18
N GLY A 144 -10.87 3.04 5.61
CA GLY A 144 -11.57 3.87 4.62
C GLY A 144 -11.94 3.11 3.36
N PHE A 145 -11.07 2.24 2.87
CA PHE A 145 -11.34 1.39 1.70
C PHE A 145 -12.07 0.08 2.06
N GLY A 146 -12.47 -0.11 3.32
CA GLY A 146 -13.23 -1.30 3.73
C GLY A 146 -12.40 -2.58 3.82
N LEU A 147 -11.06 -2.49 3.77
CA LEU A 147 -10.15 -3.63 3.97
C LEU A 147 -10.11 -4.08 5.42
N ALA A 148 -10.56 -3.23 6.32
CA ALA A 148 -10.82 -3.51 7.74
C ALA A 148 -12.05 -2.73 8.18
N ALA A 149 -12.81 -3.25 9.14
CA ALA A 149 -13.88 -2.49 9.76
C ALA A 149 -13.32 -1.32 10.60
N PRO A 150 -14.11 -0.27 10.85
CA PRO A 150 -13.65 0.88 11.64
C PRO A 150 -13.11 0.48 13.02
N GLY A 151 -11.85 0.81 13.29
CA GLY A 151 -11.13 0.45 14.51
C GLY A 151 -10.44 -0.91 14.49
N GLU A 152 -10.55 -1.68 13.42
CA GLU A 152 -10.00 -3.04 13.34
C GLU A 152 -8.70 -3.17 12.53
N ALA A 153 -8.28 -2.13 11.81
CA ALA A 153 -7.06 -2.19 11.01
C ALA A 153 -5.83 -2.61 11.84
N ALA A 154 -5.66 -2.05 13.02
CA ALA A 154 -4.58 -2.41 13.92
C ALA A 154 -4.63 -3.88 14.36
N THR A 155 -5.81 -4.44 14.55
CA THR A 155 -6.00 -5.86 14.91
C THR A 155 -5.60 -6.77 13.76
N ARG A 156 -5.97 -6.43 12.52
CA ARG A 156 -5.55 -7.17 11.33
C ARG A 156 -4.04 -7.15 11.14
N VAL A 157 -3.42 -5.98 11.33
CA VAL A 157 -1.96 -5.86 11.25
C VAL A 157 -1.27 -6.76 12.28
N ARG A 158 -1.73 -6.76 13.54
CA ARG A 158 -1.19 -7.64 14.58
C ARG A 158 -1.39 -9.12 14.27
N ALA A 159 -2.48 -9.47 13.62
CA ALA A 159 -2.74 -10.84 13.17
C ALA A 159 -1.84 -11.30 12.01
N GLY A 160 -1.11 -10.37 11.38
CA GLY A 160 -0.26 -10.66 10.22
C GLY A 160 -0.98 -10.61 8.88
N ASP A 161 -2.24 -10.15 8.85
CA ASP A 161 -3.06 -10.09 7.64
C ASP A 161 -2.44 -9.22 6.54
N THR A 162 -1.62 -8.24 6.91
CA THR A 162 -0.95 -7.32 5.98
C THR A 162 0.38 -7.83 5.43
N GLY A 163 0.84 -8.98 5.91
CA GLY A 163 2.05 -9.65 5.40
C GLY A 163 1.85 -10.25 4.02
N LEU A 164 2.94 -10.62 3.34
CA LEU A 164 2.90 -11.16 1.96
C LEU A 164 2.07 -12.44 1.79
N ASP A 165 1.90 -13.21 2.86
CA ASP A 165 1.07 -14.42 2.90
C ASP A 165 -0.22 -14.21 3.72
N GLY A 166 -0.49 -12.96 4.08
CA GLY A 166 -1.67 -12.58 4.85
C GLY A 166 -2.93 -12.47 4.01
N ALA A 167 -4.04 -12.17 4.68
CA ALA A 167 -5.35 -12.09 4.03
C ALA A 167 -5.49 -10.88 3.10
N ILE A 168 -4.77 -9.78 3.38
CA ILE A 168 -4.72 -8.56 2.56
C ILE A 168 -3.31 -7.95 2.64
N PRO A 169 -2.35 -8.40 1.83
CA PRO A 169 -1.02 -7.81 1.77
C PRO A 169 -1.07 -6.31 1.49
N VAL A 170 -0.33 -5.53 2.31
CA VAL A 170 -0.31 -4.07 2.23
C VAL A 170 1.10 -3.57 2.01
N ASN A 171 1.29 -2.70 1.01
CA ASN A 171 2.57 -2.07 0.68
C ASN A 171 3.71 -3.09 0.54
N THR A 172 3.50 -4.02 -0.39
CA THR A 172 4.35 -5.21 -0.57
C THR A 172 5.80 -4.92 -0.95
N HIS A 173 6.10 -3.67 -1.34
CA HIS A 173 7.47 -3.18 -1.63
C HIS A 173 8.17 -2.55 -0.41
N GLY A 174 7.43 -2.32 0.68
CA GLY A 174 7.93 -1.66 1.88
C GLY A 174 7.35 -0.27 2.13
N GLY A 175 6.52 0.24 1.21
CA GLY A 175 5.85 1.52 1.33
C GLY A 175 6.78 2.73 1.36
N LEU A 176 6.21 3.89 1.67
CA LEU A 176 6.96 5.14 1.86
C LEU A 176 7.81 5.11 3.14
N LEU A 177 7.51 4.17 4.04
CA LEU A 177 8.23 3.99 5.31
C LEU A 177 9.56 3.24 5.15
N SER A 178 9.74 2.48 4.08
CA SER A 178 10.95 1.65 3.93
C SER A 178 11.52 1.58 2.52
N GLU A 179 10.71 1.67 1.46
CA GLU A 179 11.26 1.67 0.10
C GLU A 179 11.81 3.03 -0.29
N SER A 180 10.96 3.99 -0.56
CA SER A 180 11.32 5.36 -0.96
C SER A 180 10.08 6.27 -0.99
N TYR A 181 10.30 7.57 -0.85
CA TYR A 181 9.21 8.53 -0.96
C TYR A 181 9.16 9.14 -2.36
N THR A 182 8.40 8.51 -3.26
CA THR A 182 8.10 9.01 -4.62
C THR A 182 6.66 9.50 -4.74
N HIS A 183 6.12 10.02 -3.66
CA HIS A 183 4.76 10.60 -3.53
C HIS A 183 3.64 9.63 -3.96
N GLY A 184 3.80 8.34 -3.63
CA GLY A 184 2.83 7.28 -3.92
C GLY A 184 2.92 6.66 -5.31
N LEU A 185 3.73 7.19 -6.23
CA LEU A 185 3.89 6.58 -7.55
C LEU A 185 4.62 5.23 -7.50
N GLY A 186 5.46 4.99 -6.49
CA GLY A 186 6.05 3.67 -6.22
C GLY A 186 4.99 2.58 -6.02
N HIS A 187 3.88 2.92 -5.36
CA HIS A 187 2.75 2.03 -5.13
C HIS A 187 2.12 1.54 -6.45
N VAL A 188 2.03 2.42 -7.45
CA VAL A 188 1.53 2.05 -8.79
C VAL A 188 2.47 1.04 -9.45
N ILE A 189 3.78 1.26 -9.37
CA ILE A 189 4.78 0.34 -9.92
C ILE A 189 4.68 -1.01 -9.23
N GLU A 190 4.62 -1.02 -7.90
CA GLU A 190 4.51 -2.25 -7.12
C GLU A 190 3.26 -3.04 -7.50
N ALA A 191 2.09 -2.39 -7.52
CA ALA A 191 0.84 -3.03 -7.92
C ALA A 191 0.93 -3.66 -9.31
N VAL A 192 1.51 -2.93 -10.29
CA VAL A 192 1.71 -3.46 -11.65
C VAL A 192 2.66 -4.66 -11.63
N GLN A 193 3.72 -4.63 -10.85
CA GLN A 193 4.67 -5.74 -10.74
C GLN A 193 4.03 -6.95 -10.09
N GLN A 194 3.29 -6.78 -9.01
CA GLN A 194 2.57 -7.87 -8.32
C GLN A 194 1.53 -8.55 -9.22
N LEU A 195 0.87 -7.78 -10.10
CA LEU A 195 -0.12 -8.28 -11.04
C LEU A 195 0.48 -8.92 -12.30
N ARG A 196 1.80 -8.90 -12.47
CA ARG A 196 2.54 -9.50 -13.59
C ARG A 196 3.43 -10.66 -13.15
N PRO A 197 2.88 -11.77 -12.63
CA PRO A 197 3.68 -12.91 -12.23
C PRO A 197 4.42 -13.47 -13.45
N GLY A 198 5.74 -13.52 -13.37
CA GLY A 198 6.60 -13.99 -14.46
C GLY A 198 6.97 -12.96 -15.52
N GLY A 199 6.50 -11.72 -15.43
CA GLY A 199 6.70 -10.70 -16.48
C GLY A 199 7.85 -9.74 -16.25
N VAL A 200 8.27 -9.48 -15.02
CA VAL A 200 9.38 -8.58 -14.67
C VAL A 200 10.22 -9.20 -13.57
N VAL A 201 10.48 -10.44 -13.71
CA VAL A 201 10.81 -11.40 -12.69
C VAL A 201 12.22 -11.30 -12.18
N ASP A 202 13.15 -10.94 -13.05
CA ASP A 202 14.58 -10.98 -12.73
C ASP A 202 14.95 -10.04 -11.58
N ASP A 203 14.16 -8.98 -11.37
CA ASP A 203 14.35 -8.02 -10.28
C ASP A 203 13.52 -8.32 -9.02
N TYR A 204 12.61 -9.29 -9.07
CA TYR A 204 11.58 -9.48 -8.06
C TYR A 204 11.83 -10.65 -7.12
N CYS A 205 12.23 -11.76 -7.71
CA CYS A 205 12.48 -13.02 -7.01
C CYS A 205 13.70 -13.75 -7.62
N ASP A 206 14.69 -13.02 -8.12
CA ASP A 206 15.87 -13.60 -8.78
C ASP A 206 15.52 -14.68 -9.82
N GLY A 207 14.44 -14.48 -10.57
CA GLY A 207 13.93 -15.44 -11.55
C GLY A 207 13.13 -16.60 -10.96
N HIS A 208 12.90 -16.65 -9.65
CA HIS A 208 12.19 -17.73 -8.98
C HIS A 208 10.80 -17.29 -8.51
N HIS A 209 9.77 -18.04 -8.89
CA HIS A 209 8.40 -17.90 -8.41
C HIS A 209 8.00 -19.05 -7.48
N ASP A 210 8.92 -19.42 -6.60
CA ASP A 210 8.68 -20.45 -5.59
C ASP A 210 7.97 -19.92 -4.35
N TYR A 211 7.79 -18.60 -4.26
CA TYR A 211 7.21 -17.88 -3.12
C TYR A 211 7.97 -18.11 -1.82
N ASP A 212 9.25 -18.44 -1.90
CA ASP A 212 10.11 -18.54 -0.73
C ASP A 212 10.39 -17.15 -0.16
N ARG A 213 9.94 -16.91 1.04
CA ARG A 213 10.07 -15.63 1.75
C ARG A 213 11.48 -15.30 2.19
N SER A 214 12.45 -16.11 1.85
CA SER A 214 13.88 -15.74 2.01
C SER A 214 14.35 -14.77 0.91
N HIS A 215 13.70 -14.76 -0.25
CA HIS A 215 14.11 -13.94 -1.40
C HIS A 215 12.94 -13.45 -2.28
N CYS A 216 11.74 -13.96 -2.13
CA CYS A 216 10.61 -13.63 -2.99
C CYS A 216 9.51 -12.87 -2.24
N ARG A 217 9.12 -11.69 -2.75
CA ARG A 217 8.01 -10.90 -2.20
C ARG A 217 6.74 -10.97 -3.04
N GLN A 218 6.71 -11.76 -4.12
CA GLN A 218 5.53 -11.93 -4.94
C GLN A 218 4.35 -12.48 -4.12
N VAL A 219 3.21 -11.82 -4.17
CA VAL A 219 1.97 -12.32 -3.59
C VAL A 219 1.39 -13.41 -4.50
N ARG A 220 1.01 -14.52 -3.89
CA ARG A 220 0.51 -15.67 -4.64
C ARG A 220 -0.82 -15.37 -5.31
N SER A 221 -0.87 -15.55 -6.64
CA SER A 221 -2.10 -15.47 -7.43
C SER A 221 -2.87 -14.16 -7.35
N ALA A 222 -2.21 -13.04 -7.01
CA ALA A 222 -2.84 -11.73 -7.02
C ALA A 222 -3.34 -11.37 -8.44
N LYS A 223 -4.59 -10.97 -8.53
CA LYS A 223 -5.26 -10.54 -9.77
C LYS A 223 -5.79 -9.12 -9.70
N THR A 224 -5.98 -8.61 -8.49
CA THR A 224 -6.58 -7.31 -8.22
C THR A 224 -5.72 -6.52 -7.25
N ALA A 225 -5.51 -5.26 -7.55
CA ALA A 225 -4.75 -4.35 -6.71
C ALA A 225 -5.52 -3.04 -6.50
N LEU A 226 -5.65 -2.64 -5.26
CA LEU A 226 -6.03 -1.29 -4.89
C LEU A 226 -4.77 -0.44 -4.73
N VAL A 227 -4.73 0.73 -5.36
CA VAL A 227 -3.69 1.74 -5.14
C VAL A 227 -4.34 3.03 -4.70
N CYS A 228 -3.85 3.67 -3.65
CA CYS A 228 -4.32 4.99 -3.28
C CYS A 228 -3.18 5.99 -3.08
N GLY A 229 -3.43 7.22 -3.49
CA GLY A 229 -2.61 8.39 -3.20
C GLY A 229 -3.03 9.09 -1.91
N GLU A 230 -2.55 10.32 -1.74
CA GLU A 230 -2.80 11.14 -0.56
C GLU A 230 -4.30 11.24 -0.24
N CYS A 231 -4.65 11.05 1.01
CA CYS A 231 -6.02 11.10 1.54
C CYS A 231 -7.01 10.08 0.91
N GLY A 232 -6.55 9.21 0.00
CA GLY A 232 -7.40 8.24 -0.68
C GLY A 232 -8.28 8.82 -1.79
N ASP A 233 -8.19 10.10 -2.10
CA ASP A 233 -9.01 10.77 -3.13
C ASP A 233 -8.49 10.55 -4.56
N SER A 234 -7.24 10.13 -4.72
CA SER A 234 -6.66 9.64 -5.97
C SER A 234 -6.40 8.15 -5.84
N SER A 235 -7.25 7.34 -6.45
CA SER A 235 -7.21 5.89 -6.26
C SER A 235 -7.45 5.15 -7.56
N LEU A 236 -6.87 3.95 -7.65
CA LEU A 236 -6.98 3.04 -8.78
C LEU A 236 -7.38 1.65 -8.30
N VAL A 237 -8.19 0.96 -9.10
CA VAL A 237 -8.26 -0.50 -9.10
C VAL A 237 -7.60 -0.99 -10.37
N LEU A 238 -6.60 -1.83 -10.20
CA LEU A 238 -5.85 -2.49 -11.27
C LEU A 238 -6.18 -3.98 -11.30
N THR A 239 -6.22 -4.57 -12.51
CA THR A 239 -6.46 -6.01 -12.68
C THR A 239 -5.48 -6.63 -13.65
N ALA A 240 -5.13 -7.90 -13.40
CA ALA A 240 -4.26 -8.70 -14.27
C ALA A 240 -4.96 -9.27 -15.51
N ASP A 241 -6.29 -9.23 -15.53
CA ASP A 241 -7.10 -9.75 -16.63
C ASP A 241 -7.33 -8.72 -17.72
N ILE A 242 -7.32 -9.18 -18.93
CA ILE A 242 -7.66 -8.40 -20.14
C ILE A 242 -8.64 -9.19 -20.96
#